data_867e8af40344cfa46a9d4c1b2d86ee3f
#
_entry.id   867e8af40344cfa46a9d4c1b2d86ee3f
#
_cell.length_a   1.000
_cell.length_b   1.000
_cell.length_c   1.000
_cell.angle_alpha   90.00
_cell.angle_beta   90.00
_cell.angle_gamma   90.00
#
_symmetry.space_group_name_H-M   'P 1'
#
loop_
_entity.id
_entity.type
_entity.pdbx_description
1 polymer ?
#
loop_
_entity_poly.entity_id
_entity_poly.type
_entity_poly.pdbx_seq_one_letter_code
_entity_poly.pdbx_strand_id
1 'polypeptide(L)'
;AGIIDYTNNTYGVAYLHENETIKLGSNTGWYAGLVQNRFDFKDIGGSEENTTMGKLGIFKTMAFDNNGSLTWKISGEGMFGYSQMDRKFLVVDEIFGAESTYTSYGVALRNEISKDIRLTERTSLKPYGSLAIEYGRFSDIKEKTGEMRLEVEGNDYYSIKPEVGVEYKYKQPLFLRSNLTASLGIAYENDLGKVNDAENRARVGYTDADYFNLRGEKENRTGNGKADLKIGIENSRVGLTLDLGYDTKGENVRGGMGLRIIY
;
A
#
# COMPACT_ATOMS: atom_id res chain seq x y z
N ALA A 1 -1.98 -19.66 21.70
CA ALA A 1 -2.66 -18.42 21.40
C ALA A 1 -2.86 -18.37 19.90
N GLY A 2 -4.11 -18.33 19.45
CA GLY A 2 -4.45 -18.32 18.03
C GLY A 2 -4.04 -17.02 17.35
N ILE A 3 -3.83 -17.07 16.04
CA ILE A 3 -3.59 -15.91 15.18
C ILE A 3 -4.81 -14.99 15.29
N ILE A 4 -4.60 -13.73 15.67
CA ILE A 4 -5.67 -12.73 15.68
C ILE A 4 -5.95 -12.38 14.22
N ASP A 5 -7.11 -12.77 13.75
CA ASP A 5 -7.59 -12.44 12.41
C ASP A 5 -7.97 -10.97 12.35
N TYR A 6 -7.78 -10.33 11.20
CA TYR A 6 -8.09 -8.92 11.00
C TYR A 6 -8.65 -8.65 9.61
N THR A 7 -9.39 -7.57 9.49
CA THR A 7 -9.78 -6.98 8.21
C THR A 7 -9.14 -5.61 8.06
N ASN A 8 -8.87 -5.21 6.83
CA ASN A 8 -8.20 -3.96 6.51
C ASN A 8 -8.96 -3.21 5.42
N ASN A 9 -9.13 -1.90 5.60
CA ASN A 9 -9.69 -1.00 4.61
C ASN A 9 -8.72 0.16 4.35
N THR A 10 -8.46 0.43 3.09
CA THR A 10 -7.53 1.47 2.66
C THR A 10 -8.22 2.45 1.73
N TYR A 11 -8.12 3.75 2.02
CA TYR A 11 -8.65 4.83 1.20
C TYR A 11 -7.53 5.83 0.89
N GLY A 12 -7.56 6.40 -0.29
CA GLY A 12 -6.52 7.36 -0.62
C GLY A 12 -6.90 8.35 -1.71
N VAL A 13 -6.16 9.43 -1.76
CA VAL A 13 -6.15 10.40 -2.83
C VAL A 13 -4.71 10.59 -3.29
N ALA A 14 -4.52 10.73 -4.58
CA ALA A 14 -3.20 10.91 -5.17
C ALA A 14 -3.21 11.97 -6.25
N TYR A 15 -2.09 12.68 -6.33
CA TYR A 15 -1.77 13.61 -7.40
C TYR A 15 -0.55 13.09 -8.15
N LEU A 16 -0.65 13.01 -9.47
CA LEU A 16 0.42 12.58 -10.35
C LEU A 16 0.76 13.70 -11.34
N HIS A 17 2.01 14.08 -11.36
CA HIS A 17 2.58 15.02 -12.31
C HIS A 17 3.50 14.29 -13.26
N GLU A 18 3.23 14.35 -14.56
CA GLU A 18 4.08 13.79 -15.61
C GLU A 18 4.66 14.90 -16.47
N ASN A 19 5.92 14.77 -16.82
CA ASN A 19 6.55 15.67 -17.78
C ASN A 19 6.20 15.24 -19.22
N GLU A 20 5.90 16.20 -20.07
CA GLU A 20 5.71 15.95 -21.49
C GLU A 20 6.96 15.31 -22.09
N THR A 21 6.79 14.29 -22.91
CA THR A 21 7.88 13.57 -23.51
C THR A 21 7.71 13.45 -25.02
N ILE A 22 8.81 13.52 -25.75
CA ILE A 22 8.84 13.38 -27.21
C ILE A 22 8.91 11.90 -27.61
N LYS A 23 9.51 11.05 -26.76
CA LYS A 23 9.68 9.62 -27.04
C LYS A 23 8.51 8.82 -26.46
N LEU A 24 7.82 8.04 -27.30
CA LEU A 24 6.76 7.14 -26.88
C LEU A 24 7.24 6.14 -25.81
N GLY A 25 6.45 5.99 -24.76
CA GLY A 25 6.74 5.08 -23.66
C GLY A 25 7.83 5.55 -22.70
N SER A 26 8.35 6.78 -22.87
CA SER A 26 9.36 7.35 -21.98
C SER A 26 8.82 8.62 -21.34
N ASN A 27 8.83 8.68 -20.02
CA ASN A 27 8.46 9.88 -19.28
C ASN A 27 9.11 9.92 -17.89
N THR A 28 9.06 11.08 -17.28
CA THR A 28 9.42 11.27 -15.87
C THR A 28 8.31 12.02 -15.15
N GLY A 29 8.26 11.87 -13.86
CA GLY A 29 7.27 12.59 -13.08
C GLY A 29 7.47 12.41 -11.58
N TRP A 30 6.54 12.97 -10.84
CA TRP A 30 6.44 12.82 -9.39
C TRP A 30 4.99 12.64 -8.99
N TYR A 31 4.78 12.08 -7.83
CA TYR A 31 3.45 11.92 -7.26
C TYR A 31 3.45 12.19 -5.76
N ALA A 32 2.30 12.60 -5.28
CA ALA A 32 2.03 12.75 -3.86
C ALA A 32 0.67 12.13 -3.54
N GLY A 33 0.56 11.51 -2.38
CA GLY A 33 -0.66 10.86 -1.96
C GLY A 33 -0.88 10.95 -0.46
N LEU A 34 -2.15 10.86 -0.08
CA LEU A 34 -2.60 10.69 1.28
C LEU A 34 -3.42 9.41 1.35
N VAL A 35 -3.08 8.54 2.28
CA VAL A 35 -3.71 7.23 2.45
C VAL A 35 -4.18 7.09 3.89
N GLN A 36 -5.42 6.67 4.05
CA GLN A 36 -6.01 6.29 5.33
C GLN A 36 -6.19 4.77 5.34
N ASN A 37 -5.67 4.13 6.36
CA ASN A 37 -5.78 2.69 6.54
C ASN A 37 -6.42 2.37 7.88
N ARG A 38 -7.38 1.47 7.88
CA ARG A 38 -8.08 1.01 9.08
C ARG A 38 -7.98 -0.50 9.19
N PHE A 39 -7.45 -0.96 10.31
CA PHE A 39 -7.43 -2.36 10.72
C PHE A 39 -8.49 -2.60 11.79
N ASP A 40 -9.34 -3.57 11.57
CA ASP A 40 -10.28 -4.09 12.57
C ASP A 40 -9.83 -5.51 12.94
N PHE A 41 -9.44 -5.70 14.18
CA PHE A 41 -9.00 -7.00 14.67
C PHE A 41 -10.21 -7.81 15.17
N LYS A 42 -10.27 -9.07 14.77
CA LYS A 42 -11.33 -10.00 15.19
C LYS A 42 -11.00 -10.61 16.55
N ASP A 43 -10.73 -9.79 17.53
CA ASP A 43 -10.55 -10.20 18.92
C ASP A 43 -11.86 -10.05 19.72
N ILE A 44 -11.87 -10.53 20.95
CA ILE A 44 -13.07 -10.51 21.80
C ILE A 44 -13.54 -9.09 22.11
N GLY A 45 -12.63 -8.13 22.11
CA GLY A 45 -12.92 -6.72 22.42
C GLY A 45 -13.18 -5.84 21.20
N GLY A 46 -12.82 -6.29 19.99
CA GLY A 46 -12.87 -5.48 18.77
C GLY A 46 -11.82 -4.37 18.75
N SER A 47 -10.55 -4.71 18.87
CA SER A 47 -9.43 -3.75 18.77
C SER A 47 -9.33 -3.15 17.36
N GLU A 48 -8.94 -1.89 17.28
CA GLU A 48 -8.86 -1.12 16.04
C GLU A 48 -7.53 -0.39 15.92
N GLU A 49 -7.05 -0.24 14.69
CA GLU A 49 -5.91 0.61 14.37
C GLU A 49 -6.22 1.47 13.14
N ASN A 50 -5.98 2.78 13.26
CA ASN A 50 -6.11 3.73 12.16
C ASN A 50 -4.75 4.36 11.85
N THR A 51 -4.35 4.31 10.59
CA THR A 51 -3.11 4.91 10.12
C THR A 51 -3.41 5.93 9.03
N THR A 52 -2.88 7.14 9.18
CA THR A 52 -2.83 8.16 8.13
C THR A 52 -1.41 8.24 7.60
N MET A 53 -1.24 8.11 6.30
CA MET A 53 0.07 8.06 5.65
C MET A 53 0.16 9.09 4.54
N GLY A 54 1.23 9.88 4.53
CA GLY A 54 1.66 10.69 3.40
C GLY A 54 2.70 9.97 2.57
N LYS A 55 2.59 10.06 1.26
CA LYS A 55 3.52 9.48 0.29
C LYS A 55 3.99 10.53 -0.69
N LEU A 56 5.27 10.50 -1.02
CA LEU A 56 5.88 11.33 -2.04
C LEU A 56 6.86 10.49 -2.86
N GLY A 57 6.72 10.51 -4.17
CA GLY A 57 7.54 9.69 -5.05
C GLY A 57 7.94 10.38 -6.34
N ILE A 58 8.98 9.82 -6.96
CA ILE A 58 9.47 10.19 -8.27
C ILE A 58 9.57 8.93 -9.13
N PHE A 59 9.42 9.08 -10.44
CA PHE A 59 9.54 7.96 -11.35
C PHE A 59 10.13 8.34 -12.69
N LYS A 60 10.70 7.34 -13.36
CA LYS A 60 11.15 7.41 -14.75
C LYS A 60 10.71 6.14 -15.47
N THR A 61 10.10 6.31 -16.64
CA THR A 61 9.75 5.23 -17.55
C THR A 61 10.62 5.34 -18.81
N MET A 62 11.16 4.21 -19.25
CA MET A 62 11.98 4.09 -20.44
C MET A 62 11.41 3.02 -21.35
N ALA A 63 11.30 3.32 -22.64
CA ALA A 63 10.91 2.33 -23.64
C ALA A 63 12.13 1.63 -24.22
N PHE A 64 12.05 0.31 -24.36
CA PHE A 64 13.07 -0.51 -25.00
C PHE A 64 12.88 -0.66 -26.52
N ASP A 65 11.68 -0.40 -27.00
CA ASP A 65 11.32 -0.50 -28.41
C ASP A 65 10.88 0.85 -28.99
N ASN A 66 10.79 0.91 -30.33
CA ASN A 66 10.40 2.15 -31.03
C ASN A 66 8.90 2.45 -30.87
N ASN A 67 8.08 1.46 -30.56
CA ASN A 67 6.63 1.61 -30.39
C ASN A 67 6.23 2.06 -28.97
N GLY A 68 7.17 2.08 -28.03
CA GLY A 68 6.87 2.36 -26.64
C GLY A 68 6.05 1.28 -25.94
N SER A 69 6.01 0.06 -26.50
CA SER A 69 5.20 -1.04 -25.97
C SER A 69 5.90 -1.83 -24.87
N LEU A 70 7.22 -1.98 -24.95
CA LEU A 70 8.04 -2.61 -23.92
C LEU A 70 8.73 -1.53 -23.09
N THR A 71 8.36 -1.43 -21.82
CA THR A 71 8.83 -0.35 -20.94
C THR A 71 9.40 -0.86 -19.64
N TRP A 72 10.34 -0.09 -19.11
CA TRP A 72 10.89 -0.25 -17.78
C TRP A 72 10.63 1.02 -16.97
N LYS A 73 9.99 0.87 -15.83
CA LYS A 73 9.69 1.96 -14.91
C LYS A 73 10.44 1.77 -13.61
N ILE A 74 11.21 2.79 -13.22
CA ILE A 74 11.85 2.90 -11.90
C ILE A 74 11.12 3.97 -11.12
N SER A 75 10.78 3.68 -9.87
CA SER A 75 10.21 4.67 -8.95
C SER A 75 10.84 4.58 -7.58
N GLY A 76 11.02 5.74 -6.96
CA GLY A 76 11.44 5.89 -5.57
C GLY A 76 10.38 6.65 -4.79
N GLU A 77 10.08 6.18 -3.58
CA GLU A 77 9.00 6.71 -2.75
C GLU A 77 9.44 6.84 -1.30
N GLY A 78 9.07 7.96 -0.70
CA GLY A 78 9.14 8.17 0.74
C GLY A 78 7.75 8.19 1.34
N MET A 79 7.59 7.64 2.55
CA MET A 79 6.32 7.59 3.28
C MET A 79 6.52 8.01 4.72
N PHE A 80 5.50 8.68 5.26
CA PHE A 80 5.40 9.03 6.67
C PHE A 80 3.99 8.71 7.16
N GLY A 81 3.90 7.95 8.26
CA GLY A 81 2.64 7.51 8.83
C GLY A 81 2.47 7.92 10.28
N TYR A 82 1.21 8.17 10.64
CA TYR A 82 0.76 8.36 12.00
C TYR A 82 -0.35 7.38 12.29
N SER A 83 -0.19 6.59 13.35
CA SER A 83 -1.11 5.51 13.70
C SER A 83 -1.69 5.72 15.09
N GLN A 84 -2.99 5.46 15.19
CA GLN A 84 -3.75 5.41 16.44
C GLN A 84 -4.29 4.00 16.61
N MET A 85 -4.03 3.38 17.75
CA MET A 85 -4.44 2.02 18.06
C MET A 85 -5.28 2.01 19.32
N ASP A 86 -6.47 1.42 19.24
CA ASP A 86 -7.36 1.13 20.36
C ASP A 86 -7.33 -0.39 20.60
N ARG A 87 -6.66 -0.78 21.66
CA ARG A 87 -6.60 -2.18 22.08
C ARG A 87 -7.66 -2.46 23.14
N LYS A 88 -8.45 -3.50 22.91
CA LYS A 88 -9.45 -3.99 23.86
C LYS A 88 -9.12 -5.42 24.26
N PHE A 89 -9.25 -5.72 25.53
CA PHE A 89 -8.97 -7.03 26.08
C PHE A 89 -9.91 -7.40 27.22
N LEU A 90 -10.11 -8.68 27.40
CA LEU A 90 -11.01 -9.24 28.42
C LEU A 90 -10.19 -9.70 29.62
N VAL A 91 -10.57 -9.21 30.81
CA VAL A 91 -10.05 -9.69 32.10
C VAL A 91 -11.23 -10.00 33.01
N VAL A 92 -11.43 -11.26 33.33
CA VAL A 92 -12.47 -11.74 34.28
C VAL A 92 -13.84 -11.11 33.97
N ASP A 93 -14.39 -11.34 32.78
CA ASP A 93 -15.69 -10.88 32.30
C ASP A 93 -15.86 -9.36 32.12
N GLU A 94 -14.81 -8.56 32.30
CA GLU A 94 -14.82 -7.12 32.00
C GLU A 94 -13.89 -6.79 30.82
N ILE A 95 -14.35 -5.87 29.96
CA ILE A 95 -13.58 -5.38 28.82
C ILE A 95 -12.83 -4.11 29.24
N PHE A 96 -11.51 -4.16 29.14
CA PHE A 96 -10.63 -3.01 29.36
C PHE A 96 -10.12 -2.49 28.01
N GLY A 97 -9.90 -1.17 27.93
CA GLY A 97 -9.33 -0.51 26.77
C GLY A 97 -8.00 0.15 27.08
N ALA A 98 -7.13 0.20 26.07
CA ALA A 98 -5.90 0.99 26.12
C ALA A 98 -5.67 1.65 24.75
N GLU A 99 -5.31 2.93 24.76
CA GLU A 99 -5.05 3.73 23.57
C GLU A 99 -3.55 3.97 23.41
N SER A 100 -3.06 3.90 22.19
CA SER A 100 -1.68 4.24 21.85
C SER A 100 -1.59 4.94 20.51
N THR A 101 -0.51 5.69 20.34
CA THR A 101 -0.15 6.33 19.07
C THR A 101 1.31 6.03 18.74
N TYR A 102 1.61 5.91 17.46
CA TYR A 102 2.98 5.78 16.99
C TYR A 102 3.14 6.39 15.60
N THR A 103 4.38 6.69 15.25
CA THR A 103 4.75 7.18 13.92
C THR A 103 5.56 6.13 13.18
N SER A 104 5.48 6.18 11.87
CA SER A 104 6.26 5.33 10.99
C SER A 104 6.81 6.14 9.82
N TYR A 105 7.95 5.73 9.28
CA TYR A 105 8.47 6.25 8.03
C TYR A 105 9.10 5.12 7.24
N GLY A 106 9.15 5.32 5.94
CA GLY A 106 9.72 4.32 5.06
C GLY A 106 10.18 4.92 3.74
N VAL A 107 10.99 4.14 3.05
CA VAL A 107 11.41 4.39 1.69
C VAL A 107 11.20 3.13 0.88
N ALA A 108 10.84 3.30 -0.39
CA ALA A 108 10.63 2.19 -1.30
C ALA A 108 11.24 2.48 -2.65
N LEU A 109 11.81 1.46 -3.27
CA LEU A 109 12.28 1.47 -4.63
C LEU A 109 11.55 0.36 -5.39
N ARG A 110 10.93 0.70 -6.52
CA ARG A 110 10.21 -0.25 -7.35
C ARG A 110 10.73 -0.22 -8.79
N ASN A 111 10.93 -1.41 -9.35
CA ASN A 111 11.22 -1.63 -10.77
C ASN A 111 10.09 -2.45 -11.37
N GLU A 112 9.62 -2.02 -12.53
CA GLU A 112 8.55 -2.72 -13.27
C GLU A 112 8.93 -2.81 -14.73
N ILE A 113 8.85 -4.02 -15.29
CA ILE A 113 8.94 -4.28 -16.72
C ILE A 113 7.54 -4.68 -17.18
N SER A 114 7.07 -4.03 -18.23
CA SER A 114 5.75 -4.28 -18.78
C SER A 114 5.73 -4.23 -20.29
N LYS A 115 4.75 -4.89 -20.88
CA LYS A 115 4.50 -4.84 -22.31
C LYS A 115 3.04 -4.52 -22.58
N ASP A 116 2.79 -3.53 -23.44
CA ASP A 116 1.47 -3.22 -23.94
C ASP A 116 1.19 -4.02 -25.21
N ILE A 117 0.18 -4.89 -25.16
CA ILE A 117 -0.28 -5.69 -26.28
C ILE A 117 -1.64 -5.15 -26.71
N ARG A 118 -1.70 -4.58 -27.90
CA ARG A 118 -2.96 -4.07 -28.45
C ARG A 118 -3.81 -5.25 -28.97
N LEU A 119 -5.02 -5.39 -28.44
CA LEU A 119 -5.97 -6.41 -28.86
C LEU A 119 -6.94 -5.90 -29.92
N THR A 120 -7.48 -4.70 -29.70
CA THR A 120 -8.37 -4.00 -30.64
C THR A 120 -8.02 -2.52 -30.65
N GLU A 121 -8.75 -1.69 -31.41
CA GLU A 121 -8.56 -0.24 -31.40
C GLU A 121 -8.76 0.40 -30.03
N ARG A 122 -9.54 -0.23 -29.15
CA ARG A 122 -9.94 0.30 -27.85
C ARG A 122 -9.45 -0.52 -26.66
N THR A 123 -8.95 -1.71 -26.90
CA THR A 123 -8.54 -2.62 -25.84
C THR A 123 -7.09 -3.00 -25.96
N SER A 124 -6.44 -3.15 -24.81
CA SER A 124 -5.08 -3.64 -24.71
C SER A 124 -4.90 -4.51 -23.46
N LEU A 125 -3.87 -5.33 -23.49
CA LEU A 125 -3.46 -6.18 -22.41
C LEU A 125 -2.03 -5.79 -22.00
N LYS A 126 -1.81 -5.59 -20.70
CA LYS A 126 -0.50 -5.23 -20.16
C LYS A 126 -0.05 -6.27 -19.14
N PRO A 127 0.68 -7.31 -19.56
CA PRO A 127 1.42 -8.15 -18.62
C PRO A 127 2.60 -7.37 -18.05
N TYR A 128 2.92 -7.60 -16.80
CA TYR A 128 4.04 -6.98 -16.13
C TYR A 128 4.65 -7.87 -15.04
N GLY A 129 5.91 -7.60 -14.76
CA GLY A 129 6.62 -8.10 -13.60
C GLY A 129 7.29 -6.95 -12.87
N SER A 130 7.24 -6.94 -11.57
CA SER A 130 7.85 -5.90 -10.75
C SER A 130 8.58 -6.46 -9.55
N LEU A 131 9.55 -5.68 -9.07
CA LEU A 131 10.27 -5.92 -7.84
C LEU A 131 10.30 -4.62 -7.04
N ALA A 132 9.76 -4.65 -5.84
CA ALA A 132 9.82 -3.56 -4.89
C ALA A 132 10.71 -3.92 -3.71
N ILE A 133 11.54 -2.99 -3.28
CA ILE A 133 12.34 -3.09 -2.07
C ILE A 133 11.89 -1.97 -1.16
N GLU A 134 11.47 -2.29 0.04
CA GLU A 134 10.98 -1.35 1.03
C GLU A 134 11.80 -1.46 2.31
N TYR A 135 12.09 -0.31 2.90
CA TYR A 135 12.64 -0.18 4.24
C TYR A 135 11.80 0.79 5.04
N GLY A 136 11.51 0.45 6.28
CA GLY A 136 10.77 1.32 7.14
C GLY A 136 11.10 1.12 8.61
N ARG A 137 10.64 2.08 9.39
CA ARG A 137 10.76 2.07 10.84
C ARG A 137 9.50 2.65 11.48
N PHE A 138 9.08 2.06 12.60
CA PHE A 138 8.05 2.63 13.45
C PHE A 138 8.62 2.99 14.82
N SER A 139 8.07 4.04 15.43
CA SER A 139 8.46 4.50 16.76
C SER A 139 7.99 3.55 17.85
N ASP A 140 8.51 3.75 19.05
CA ASP A 140 8.04 3.04 20.23
C ASP A 140 6.53 3.26 20.43
N ILE A 141 5.82 2.21 20.83
CA ILE A 141 4.40 2.22 21.11
C ILE A 141 4.20 2.20 22.61
N LYS A 142 3.59 3.27 23.14
CA LYS A 142 3.21 3.37 24.55
C LYS A 142 1.73 3.60 24.67
N GLU A 143 1.03 2.70 25.35
CA GLU A 143 -0.37 2.86 25.63
C GLU A 143 -0.56 3.95 26.68
N LYS A 144 -1.36 4.98 26.36
CA LYS A 144 -1.52 6.19 27.18
C LYS A 144 -2.63 6.07 28.24
N THR A 145 -3.63 5.25 27.98
CA THR A 145 -4.81 5.10 28.82
C THR A 145 -5.03 3.63 29.14
N GLY A 146 -5.70 3.36 30.27
CA GLY A 146 -6.00 2.02 30.72
C GLY A 146 -5.18 1.58 31.95
N GLU A 147 -5.72 0.63 32.70
CA GLU A 147 -5.06 0.11 33.93
C GLU A 147 -3.89 -0.84 33.61
N MET A 148 -3.99 -1.57 32.50
CA MET A 148 -2.92 -2.46 32.01
C MET A 148 -2.36 -1.94 30.69
N ARG A 149 -1.39 -1.05 30.78
CA ARG A 149 -0.73 -0.44 29.64
C ARG A 149 0.45 -1.26 29.14
N LEU A 150 0.56 -1.42 27.84
CA LEU A 150 1.65 -2.10 27.16
C LEU A 150 2.60 -1.08 26.53
N GLU A 151 3.90 -1.28 26.68
CA GLU A 151 4.94 -0.54 25.97
C GLU A 151 5.65 -1.50 25.00
N VAL A 152 5.74 -1.10 23.72
CA VAL A 152 6.41 -1.88 22.67
C VAL A 152 7.55 -1.04 22.11
N GLU A 153 8.76 -1.59 22.05
CA GLU A 153 9.88 -0.92 21.40
C GLU A 153 9.67 -0.79 19.90
N GLY A 154 10.04 0.37 19.34
CA GLY A 154 10.06 0.60 17.92
C GLY A 154 11.04 -0.33 17.20
N ASN A 155 10.74 -0.66 15.95
CA ASN A 155 11.53 -1.60 15.18
C ASN A 155 11.65 -1.22 13.71
N ASP A 156 12.67 -1.74 13.05
CA ASP A 156 12.91 -1.63 11.62
C ASP A 156 12.32 -2.82 10.89
N TYR A 157 11.80 -2.58 9.69
CA TYR A 157 11.40 -3.66 8.79
C TYR A 157 11.95 -3.40 7.39
N TYR A 158 12.16 -4.46 6.64
CA TYR A 158 12.39 -4.40 5.21
C TYR A 158 11.60 -5.49 4.49
N SER A 159 11.23 -5.21 3.27
CA SER A 159 10.49 -6.13 2.42
C SER A 159 11.07 -6.15 1.02
N ILE A 160 11.10 -7.34 0.42
CA ILE A 160 11.35 -7.53 -1.00
C ILE A 160 10.08 -8.13 -1.57
N LYS A 161 9.40 -7.39 -2.46
CA LYS A 161 8.10 -7.76 -3.00
C LYS A 161 8.15 -7.98 -4.50
N PRO A 162 8.39 -9.21 -4.96
CA PRO A 162 8.18 -9.56 -6.36
C PRO A 162 6.67 -9.65 -6.65
N GLU A 163 6.28 -9.16 -7.81
CA GLU A 163 4.89 -9.19 -8.27
C GLU A 163 4.84 -9.52 -9.75
N VAL A 164 3.88 -10.35 -10.13
CA VAL A 164 3.51 -10.58 -11.53
C VAL A 164 2.03 -10.33 -11.69
N GLY A 165 1.65 -9.74 -12.80
CA GLY A 165 0.26 -9.41 -13.03
C GLY A 165 -0.05 -9.15 -14.48
N VAL A 166 -1.33 -8.96 -14.75
CA VAL A 166 -1.85 -8.58 -16.05
C VAL A 166 -2.96 -7.57 -15.86
N GLU A 167 -2.97 -6.54 -16.70
CA GLU A 167 -3.97 -5.48 -16.70
C GLU A 167 -4.65 -5.45 -18.06
N TYR A 168 -5.98 -5.56 -18.05
CA TYR A 168 -6.82 -5.37 -19.23
C TYR A 168 -7.31 -3.92 -19.26
N LYS A 169 -7.04 -3.21 -20.35
CA LYS A 169 -7.36 -1.79 -20.51
C LYS A 169 -8.36 -1.58 -21.62
N TYR A 170 -9.32 -0.70 -21.35
CA TYR A 170 -10.31 -0.23 -22.31
C TYR A 170 -10.28 1.30 -22.39
N LYS A 171 -10.34 1.84 -23.59
CA LYS A 171 -10.33 3.28 -23.85
C LYS A 171 -11.43 3.62 -24.85
N GLN A 172 -12.37 4.48 -24.43
CA GLN A 172 -13.47 4.96 -25.25
C GLN A 172 -13.30 6.45 -25.50
N PRO A 173 -13.16 6.89 -26.78
CA PRO A 173 -13.18 8.32 -27.11
C PRO A 173 -14.51 8.97 -26.75
N LEU A 174 -14.45 10.15 -26.15
CA LEU A 174 -15.57 10.99 -25.78
C LEU A 174 -15.49 12.35 -26.51
N PHE A 175 -16.38 13.26 -26.16
CA PHE A 175 -16.35 14.65 -26.65
C PHE A 175 -15.11 15.41 -26.16
N LEU A 176 -14.77 16.49 -26.83
CA LEU A 176 -13.72 17.45 -26.45
C LEU A 176 -12.32 16.81 -26.31
N ARG A 177 -12.00 15.84 -27.17
CA ARG A 177 -10.73 15.12 -27.17
C ARG A 177 -10.43 14.41 -25.83
N SER A 178 -11.46 14.08 -25.10
CA SER A 178 -11.34 13.29 -23.89
C SER A 178 -11.61 11.82 -24.16
N ASN A 179 -11.16 10.96 -23.23
CA ASN A 179 -11.37 9.53 -23.27
C ASN A 179 -11.90 9.04 -21.93
N LEU A 180 -12.82 8.09 -22.00
CA LEU A 180 -13.17 7.26 -20.87
C LEU A 180 -12.20 6.08 -20.84
N THR A 181 -11.59 5.82 -19.70
CA THR A 181 -10.68 4.70 -19.49
C THR A 181 -11.24 3.75 -18.44
N ALA A 182 -11.06 2.48 -18.64
CA ALA A 182 -11.35 1.46 -17.65
C ALA A 182 -10.24 0.44 -17.68
N SER A 183 -9.81 -0.05 -16.54
CA SER A 183 -8.84 -1.12 -16.46
C SER A 183 -9.22 -2.12 -15.37
N LEU A 184 -8.95 -3.38 -15.62
CA LEU A 184 -9.11 -4.47 -14.69
C LEU A 184 -7.79 -5.20 -14.60
N GLY A 185 -7.21 -5.23 -13.41
CA GLY A 185 -5.93 -5.88 -13.14
C GLY A 185 -6.10 -7.05 -12.18
N ILE A 186 -5.34 -8.09 -12.42
CA ILE A 186 -5.12 -9.18 -11.47
C ILE A 186 -3.62 -9.40 -11.33
N ALA A 187 -3.17 -9.62 -10.11
CA ALA A 187 -1.77 -9.79 -9.81
C ALA A 187 -1.56 -10.74 -8.63
N TYR A 188 -0.36 -11.27 -8.54
CA TYR A 188 0.12 -12.00 -7.39
C TYR A 188 1.43 -11.38 -6.93
N GLU A 189 1.46 -10.99 -5.66
CA GLU A 189 2.62 -10.43 -4.99
C GLU A 189 3.09 -11.35 -3.88
N ASN A 190 4.40 -11.54 -3.77
CA ASN A 190 5.01 -12.20 -2.64
C ASN A 190 5.72 -11.16 -1.76
N ASP A 191 5.82 -11.43 -0.48
CA ASP A 191 6.56 -10.62 0.46
C ASP A 191 7.63 -11.48 1.12
N LEU A 192 8.89 -11.25 0.75
CA LEU A 192 10.06 -11.91 1.32
C LEU A 192 10.67 -11.08 2.46
N GLY A 193 9.87 -10.20 3.06
CA GLY A 193 10.31 -9.28 4.09
C GLY A 193 10.66 -9.94 5.40
N LYS A 194 11.55 -9.29 6.13
CA LYS A 194 11.86 -9.58 7.52
C LYS A 194 11.66 -8.31 8.34
N VAL A 195 10.98 -8.47 9.46
CA VAL A 195 11.14 -7.56 10.58
C VAL A 195 12.46 -7.95 11.26
N ASN A 196 13.36 -7.00 11.46
CA ASN A 196 14.72 -7.22 12.01
C ASN A 196 14.66 -7.61 13.46
N ASP A 197 13.94 -8.20 14.03
CA ASP A 197 13.77 -8.96 15.24
C ASP A 197 12.37 -9.57 15.19
N ALA A 198 12.31 -10.85 14.96
CA ALA A 198 11.07 -11.61 14.96
C ALA A 198 10.35 -11.56 16.35
N GLU A 199 10.93 -10.85 17.30
CA GLU A 199 10.45 -10.70 18.66
C GLU A 199 10.46 -9.21 19.02
N ASN A 200 9.29 -8.58 19.05
CA ASN A 200 9.15 -7.25 19.63
C ASN A 200 9.23 -7.33 21.13
N ARG A 201 10.12 -6.55 21.73
CA ARG A 201 10.18 -6.45 23.18
C ARG A 201 9.01 -5.64 23.71
N ALA A 202 8.26 -6.20 24.61
CA ALA A 202 7.15 -5.54 25.26
C ALA A 202 7.22 -5.70 26.78
N ARG A 203 6.72 -4.67 27.48
CA ARG A 203 6.54 -4.72 28.94
C ARG A 203 5.19 -4.12 29.32
N VAL A 204 4.66 -4.54 30.45
CA VAL A 204 3.49 -3.92 31.03
C VAL A 204 3.93 -2.62 31.74
N GLY A 205 3.50 -1.47 31.25
CA GLY A 205 3.98 -0.15 31.71
C GLY A 205 3.56 0.26 33.10
N TYR A 206 2.75 -0.54 33.79
CA TYR A 206 2.31 -0.30 35.17
C TYR A 206 3.14 -1.01 36.24
N THR A 207 3.99 -1.94 35.85
CA THR A 207 4.86 -2.71 36.72
C THR A 207 6.32 -2.53 36.35
N ASP A 208 7.23 -2.62 37.30
CA ASP A 208 8.67 -2.68 37.03
C ASP A 208 9.10 -4.04 36.43
N ALA A 209 8.18 -4.72 35.76
CA ALA A 209 8.45 -5.99 35.10
C ALA A 209 9.39 -5.78 33.89
N ASP A 210 10.35 -6.69 33.76
CA ASP A 210 11.25 -6.68 32.62
C ASP A 210 10.49 -6.88 31.29
N TYR A 211 11.08 -6.38 30.21
CA TYR A 211 10.56 -6.62 28.86
C TYR A 211 10.47 -8.11 28.56
N PHE A 212 9.36 -8.53 28.01
CA PHE A 212 9.18 -9.87 27.47
C PHE A 212 9.09 -9.83 25.96
N ASN A 213 9.47 -10.91 25.30
CA ASN A 213 9.44 -10.99 23.86
C ASN A 213 8.04 -11.34 23.36
N LEU A 214 7.46 -10.47 22.57
CA LEU A 214 6.28 -10.79 21.76
C LEU A 214 6.77 -11.42 20.46
N ARG A 215 6.49 -12.70 20.27
CA ARG A 215 6.65 -13.31 18.95
C ARG A 215 5.62 -12.67 18.03
N GLY A 216 6.09 -11.88 17.09
CA GLY A 216 5.30 -11.54 15.91
C GLY A 216 4.94 -12.85 15.21
N GLU A 217 3.68 -13.18 15.17
CA GLU A 217 3.25 -14.33 14.38
C GLU A 217 3.63 -14.07 12.94
N LYS A 218 4.49 -14.92 12.40
CA LYS A 218 4.72 -14.97 10.96
C LYS A 218 3.38 -15.31 10.34
N GLU A 219 2.78 -14.34 9.67
CA GLU A 219 1.70 -14.66 8.75
C GLU A 219 2.24 -15.73 7.80
N ASN A 220 1.71 -16.95 7.89
CA ASN A 220 2.13 -18.06 7.03
C ASN A 220 1.79 -17.82 5.56
N ARG A 221 1.10 -16.72 5.24
CA ARG A 221 0.76 -16.28 3.90
C ARG A 221 1.70 -15.16 3.47
N THR A 222 2.77 -15.51 2.80
CA THR A 222 3.65 -14.55 2.13
C THR A 222 3.05 -14.03 0.83
N GLY A 223 2.07 -14.74 0.26
CA GLY A 223 1.43 -14.42 -1.00
C GLY A 223 0.18 -13.55 -0.85
N ASN A 224 0.04 -12.59 -1.76
CA ASN A 224 -1.11 -11.70 -1.86
C ASN A 224 -1.67 -11.70 -3.28
N GLY A 225 -2.92 -12.17 -3.43
CA GLY A 225 -3.67 -12.01 -4.66
C GLY A 225 -4.33 -10.64 -4.70
N LYS A 226 -4.16 -9.91 -5.79
CA LYS A 226 -4.70 -8.56 -5.97
C LYS A 226 -5.65 -8.52 -7.14
N ALA A 227 -6.76 -7.81 -6.98
CA ALA A 227 -7.66 -7.45 -8.06
C ALA A 227 -7.94 -5.94 -8.00
N ASP A 228 -7.80 -5.26 -9.13
CA ASP A 228 -7.93 -3.81 -9.22
C ASP A 228 -8.84 -3.42 -10.37
N LEU A 229 -9.76 -2.49 -10.09
CA LEU A 229 -10.60 -1.84 -11.08
C LEU A 229 -10.33 -0.35 -11.05
N LYS A 230 -10.01 0.23 -12.22
CA LYS A 230 -9.84 1.68 -12.39
C LYS A 230 -10.81 2.18 -13.45
N ILE A 231 -11.45 3.30 -13.16
CA ILE A 231 -12.28 4.02 -14.11
C ILE A 231 -11.80 5.47 -14.11
N GLY A 232 -11.61 6.03 -15.30
CA GLY A 232 -11.09 7.38 -15.44
C GLY A 232 -11.64 8.12 -16.63
N ILE A 233 -11.49 9.44 -16.58
CA ILE A 233 -11.70 10.35 -17.70
C ILE A 233 -10.41 11.13 -17.86
N GLU A 234 -9.89 11.16 -19.07
CA GLU A 234 -8.64 11.86 -19.37
C GLU A 234 -8.67 12.60 -20.71
N ASN A 235 -7.88 13.63 -20.79
CA ASN A 235 -7.45 14.25 -22.04
C ASN A 235 -5.92 14.29 -22.12
N SER A 236 -5.34 15.02 -23.06
CA SER A 236 -3.88 15.09 -23.21
C SER A 236 -3.17 15.79 -22.03
N ARG A 237 -3.88 16.49 -21.15
CA ARG A 237 -3.31 17.30 -20.07
C ARG A 237 -3.75 16.88 -18.68
N VAL A 238 -4.99 16.43 -18.54
CA VAL A 238 -5.59 16.14 -17.23
C VAL A 238 -6.28 14.78 -17.25
N GLY A 239 -6.13 14.05 -16.18
CA GLY A 239 -6.84 12.79 -15.93
C GLY A 239 -7.39 12.73 -14.50
N LEU A 240 -8.61 12.23 -14.38
CA LEU A 240 -9.25 11.89 -13.11
C LEU A 240 -9.55 10.41 -13.10
N THR A 241 -9.19 9.74 -12.01
CA THR A 241 -9.40 8.30 -11.84
C THR A 241 -10.08 7.96 -10.53
N LEU A 242 -10.89 6.91 -10.57
CA LEU A 242 -11.43 6.21 -9.40
C LEU A 242 -10.87 4.80 -9.40
N ASP A 243 -10.34 4.38 -8.27
CA ASP A 243 -9.72 3.09 -8.09
C ASP A 243 -10.46 2.28 -7.04
N LEU A 244 -10.68 1.01 -7.30
CA LEU A 244 -11.20 0.04 -6.34
C LEU A 244 -10.35 -1.22 -6.42
N GLY A 245 -9.87 -1.70 -5.29
CA GLY A 245 -9.01 -2.86 -5.23
C GLY A 245 -9.34 -3.79 -4.08
N TYR A 246 -8.92 -5.02 -4.23
CA TYR A 246 -9.02 -6.05 -3.21
C TYR A 246 -7.72 -6.84 -3.12
N ASP A 247 -7.26 -7.04 -1.89
CA ASP A 247 -6.12 -7.90 -1.56
C ASP A 247 -6.59 -9.10 -0.75
N THR A 248 -6.15 -10.29 -1.12
CA THR A 248 -6.47 -11.51 -0.35
C THR A 248 -5.79 -11.50 1.01
N LYS A 249 -4.61 -10.89 1.10
CA LYS A 249 -3.91 -10.71 2.36
C LYS A 249 -4.63 -9.68 3.24
N GLY A 250 -5.10 -10.12 4.41
CA GLY A 250 -5.84 -9.28 5.33
C GLY A 250 -7.23 -8.87 4.84
N GLU A 251 -7.78 -9.54 3.82
CA GLU A 251 -9.09 -9.20 3.25
C GLU A 251 -9.23 -7.68 3.02
N ASN A 252 -8.19 -7.07 2.46
CA ASN A 252 -8.08 -5.62 2.34
C ASN A 252 -8.89 -5.09 1.18
N VAL A 253 -9.82 -4.16 1.45
CA VAL A 253 -10.50 -3.37 0.42
C VAL A 253 -9.79 -2.02 0.29
N ARG A 254 -9.39 -1.68 -0.93
CA ARG A 254 -8.73 -0.43 -1.25
C ARG A 254 -9.63 0.43 -2.12
N GLY A 255 -9.71 1.72 -1.81
CA GLY A 255 -10.40 2.71 -2.62
C GLY A 255 -9.52 3.94 -2.79
N GLY A 256 -9.61 4.59 -3.93
CA GLY A 256 -8.81 5.78 -4.18
C GLY A 256 -9.36 6.68 -5.28
N MET A 257 -8.91 7.91 -5.26
CA MET A 257 -9.09 8.90 -6.32
C MET A 257 -7.74 9.45 -6.72
N GLY A 258 -7.55 9.65 -8.01
CA GLY A 258 -6.32 10.21 -8.55
C GLY A 258 -6.57 11.38 -9.48
N LEU A 259 -5.69 12.36 -9.42
CA LEU A 259 -5.58 13.46 -10.38
C LEU A 259 -4.22 13.40 -11.04
N ARG A 260 -4.20 13.35 -12.37
CA ARG A 260 -2.99 13.37 -13.19
C ARG A 260 -2.94 14.66 -14.00
N ILE A 261 -1.79 15.31 -13.97
CA ILE A 261 -1.51 16.48 -14.83
C ILE A 261 -0.23 16.23 -15.60
N ILE A 262 -0.27 16.51 -16.89
CA ILE A 262 0.86 16.40 -17.81
C ILE A 262 1.24 17.81 -18.27
N TYR A 263 2.52 18.16 -18.09
CA TYR A 263 3.10 19.44 -18.50
C TYR A 263 4.11 19.23 -19.63
#